data_9db726917c547ef19f35216e34f14b4e
#
_entry.id   9db726917c547ef19f35216e34f14b4e
#
_cell.length_a   1.000
_cell.length_b   1.000
_cell.length_c   1.000
_cell.angle_alpha   90.00
_cell.angle_beta   90.00
_cell.angle_gamma   90.00
#
_symmetry.space_group_name_H-M   'P 1'
#
loop_
_entity.id
_entity.type
_entity.pdbx_description
1 polymer ?
#
loop_
_entity_poly.entity_id
_entity_poly.type
_entity_poly.pdbx_seq_one_letter_code
_entity_poly.pdbx_strand_id
1 'polypeptide(L)'
;KRYTPPPPVADDVTAQDIPTRPAVGSFHGVAFSVKNATLENSILVFRHGSAFTDPRVTIHIVGGLRPEEFDGKTILVKPDRTIQHPASITVSYPVEGRSVPESKYYGAGHSMKLEFGTASDGKIPGKVHFRLPGDAGSVAGTFEAELK
;
A
#
# COMPACT_ATOMS: atom_id res chain seq x y z
N LYS A 1 -29.16 -6.59 26.77
CA LYS A 1 -28.57 -5.49 26.05
C LYS A 1 -28.01 -5.91 24.70
N ARG A 2 -28.29 -5.13 23.70
CA ARG A 2 -27.94 -5.49 22.33
C ARG A 2 -26.55 -4.97 21.98
N TYR A 3 -25.74 -5.82 21.39
CA TYR A 3 -24.46 -5.44 20.86
C TYR A 3 -24.66 -4.69 19.54
N THR A 4 -24.02 -3.55 19.43
CA THR A 4 -24.01 -2.78 18.18
C THR A 4 -22.60 -2.83 17.61
N PRO A 5 -22.39 -3.55 16.50
CA PRO A 5 -21.07 -3.61 15.91
C PRO A 5 -20.65 -2.24 15.38
N PRO A 6 -19.36 -1.94 15.38
CA PRO A 6 -18.87 -0.70 14.79
C PRO A 6 -19.17 -0.68 13.28
N PRO A 7 -19.30 0.51 12.70
CA PRO A 7 -19.50 0.60 11.25
C PRO A 7 -18.38 -0.11 10.50
N PRO A 8 -18.70 -0.94 9.49
CA PRO A 8 -17.66 -1.65 8.75
C PRO A 8 -16.79 -0.74 7.88
N VAL A 9 -17.19 0.51 7.69
CA VAL A 9 -16.55 1.44 6.78
C VAL A 9 -15.15 1.86 7.24
N ALA A 10 -14.87 1.80 8.57
CA ALA A 10 -13.62 2.30 9.11
C ALA A 10 -12.40 1.53 8.57
N ASP A 11 -12.54 0.23 8.30
CA ASP A 11 -11.41 -0.61 7.90
C ASP A 11 -11.40 -0.96 6.42
N ASP A 12 -12.49 -0.72 5.69
CA ASP A 12 -12.60 -1.06 4.27
C ASP A 12 -12.54 0.20 3.42
N VAL A 13 -11.42 0.38 2.71
CA VAL A 13 -11.21 1.55 1.86
C VAL A 13 -11.57 1.30 0.40
N THR A 14 -12.03 0.10 0.05
CA THR A 14 -12.25 -0.25 -1.36
C THR A 14 -13.38 0.52 -2.02
N ALA A 15 -14.33 1.04 -1.26
CA ALA A 15 -15.44 1.83 -1.79
C ALA A 15 -15.19 3.34 -1.74
N GLN A 16 -14.06 3.78 -1.22
CA GLN A 16 -13.75 5.19 -1.07
C GLN A 16 -12.97 5.70 -2.29
N ASP A 17 -13.20 6.96 -2.65
CA ASP A 17 -12.41 7.60 -3.68
C ASP A 17 -10.99 7.86 -3.17
N ILE A 18 -10.01 7.69 -4.06
CA ILE A 18 -8.62 7.94 -3.72
C ILE A 18 -8.31 9.43 -3.97
N PRO A 19 -7.69 10.14 -3.01
CA PRO A 19 -7.31 11.53 -3.23
C PRO A 19 -6.40 11.68 -4.45
N THR A 20 -6.56 12.80 -5.18
CA THR A 20 -5.77 13.06 -6.40
C THR A 20 -4.52 13.89 -6.11
N ARG A 21 -3.94 13.72 -4.95
CA ARG A 21 -2.69 14.38 -4.52
C ARG A 21 -1.65 13.31 -4.22
N PRO A 22 -0.35 13.67 -4.16
CA PRO A 22 0.69 12.68 -3.87
C PRO A 22 0.38 11.88 -2.61
N ALA A 23 0.68 10.58 -2.67
CA ALA A 23 0.33 9.67 -1.60
C ALA A 23 1.06 9.99 -0.31
N VAL A 24 0.31 10.14 0.76
CA VAL A 24 0.83 10.45 2.10
C VAL A 24 0.00 9.69 3.14
N GLY A 25 0.58 9.53 4.31
CA GLY A 25 -0.10 8.89 5.43
C GLY A 25 0.85 8.65 6.57
N SER A 26 0.57 7.64 7.36
CA SER A 26 1.43 7.24 8.46
C SER A 26 1.16 5.79 8.81
N PHE A 27 2.14 5.13 9.41
CA PHE A 27 1.98 3.80 10.00
C PHE A 27 2.93 3.65 11.17
N HIS A 28 2.44 2.98 12.20
CA HIS A 28 3.18 2.76 13.45
C HIS A 28 3.76 4.06 14.02
N GLY A 29 2.99 5.15 13.89
CA GLY A 29 3.40 6.46 14.42
C GLY A 29 4.42 7.20 13.57
N VAL A 30 4.77 6.68 12.39
CA VAL A 30 5.78 7.29 11.51
C VAL A 30 5.10 7.89 10.29
N ALA A 31 5.37 9.17 10.02
CA ALA A 31 4.84 9.85 8.84
C ALA A 31 5.46 9.26 7.58
N PHE A 32 4.66 9.14 6.52
CA PHE A 32 5.09 8.55 5.26
C PHE A 32 4.56 9.37 4.09
N SER A 33 5.45 9.65 3.14
CA SER A 33 5.05 10.22 1.85
C SER A 33 5.83 9.52 0.76
N VAL A 34 5.17 9.26 -0.38
CA VAL A 34 5.80 8.55 -1.49
C VAL A 34 6.68 9.54 -2.27
N LYS A 35 7.99 9.39 -2.13
CA LYS A 35 8.97 10.18 -2.88
C LYS A 35 9.49 9.43 -4.09
N ASN A 36 9.42 8.09 -4.06
CA ASN A 36 9.93 7.23 -5.11
C ASN A 36 9.10 5.96 -5.13
N ALA A 37 8.83 5.43 -6.31
CA ALA A 37 8.09 4.17 -6.45
C ALA A 37 8.71 3.35 -7.58
N THR A 38 8.76 2.03 -7.40
CA THR A 38 9.23 1.09 -8.41
C THR A 38 8.28 -0.09 -8.50
N LEU A 39 8.15 -0.66 -9.70
CA LEU A 39 7.36 -1.87 -9.92
C LEU A 39 8.23 -2.87 -10.67
N GLU A 40 8.52 -4.01 -10.02
CA GLU A 40 9.36 -5.06 -10.57
C GLU A 40 8.85 -6.42 -10.11
N ASN A 41 8.62 -7.34 -11.04
CA ASN A 41 8.18 -8.71 -10.71
C ASN A 41 6.95 -8.75 -9.80
N SER A 42 5.96 -7.91 -10.08
CA SER A 42 4.72 -7.79 -9.29
C SER A 42 4.95 -7.28 -7.87
N ILE A 43 6.08 -6.64 -7.63
CA ILE A 43 6.39 -6.02 -6.34
C ILE A 43 6.43 -4.51 -6.53
N LEU A 44 5.50 -3.82 -5.87
CA LEU A 44 5.41 -2.36 -5.89
C LEU A 44 6.02 -1.83 -4.61
N VAL A 45 7.07 -1.02 -4.73
CA VAL A 45 7.76 -0.45 -3.58
C VAL A 45 7.61 1.05 -3.56
N PHE A 46 7.13 1.57 -2.44
CA PHE A 46 7.08 3.01 -2.17
C PHE A 46 8.16 3.36 -1.16
N ARG A 47 8.95 4.39 -1.46
CA ARG A 47 10.00 4.85 -0.55
C ARG A 47 9.77 6.29 -0.15
N HIS A 48 9.95 6.58 1.13
CA HIS A 48 9.92 7.93 1.65
C HIS A 48 11.24 8.65 1.40
N GLY A 49 12.33 7.88 1.43
CA GLY A 49 13.67 8.41 1.21
C GLY A 49 14.63 7.32 0.78
N SER A 50 15.91 7.67 0.65
CA SER A 50 16.95 6.76 0.16
C SER A 50 17.76 6.08 1.26
N ALA A 51 17.61 6.50 2.51
CA ALA A 51 18.34 5.90 3.62
C ALA A 51 17.75 4.53 3.97
N PHE A 52 18.60 3.62 4.44
CA PHE A 52 18.20 2.27 4.82
C PHE A 52 17.09 2.25 5.86
N THR A 53 17.10 3.20 6.80
CA THR A 53 16.12 3.27 7.87
C THR A 53 14.89 4.09 7.51
N ASP A 54 14.86 4.75 6.36
CA ASP A 54 13.69 5.53 5.95
C ASP A 54 12.47 4.63 5.76
N PRO A 55 11.27 5.13 6.06
CA PRO A 55 10.05 4.36 5.89
C PRO A 55 9.87 3.84 4.45
N ARG A 56 9.36 2.63 4.34
CA ARG A 56 9.15 1.97 3.05
C ARG A 56 7.92 1.09 3.12
N VAL A 57 7.19 1.04 2.01
CA VAL A 57 6.04 0.14 1.84
C VAL A 57 6.32 -0.77 0.66
N THR A 58 6.15 -2.08 0.85
CA THR A 58 6.29 -3.06 -0.20
C THR A 58 4.97 -3.79 -0.38
N ILE A 59 4.41 -3.75 -1.58
CA ILE A 59 3.15 -4.42 -1.91
C ILE A 59 3.48 -5.56 -2.86
N HIS A 60 3.19 -6.78 -2.41
CA HIS A 60 3.37 -7.99 -3.21
C HIS A 60 2.05 -8.34 -3.87
N ILE A 61 2.01 -8.27 -5.20
CA ILE A 61 0.80 -8.55 -5.98
C ILE A 61 0.88 -10.00 -6.48
N VAL A 62 -0.15 -10.78 -6.15
CA VAL A 62 -0.19 -12.20 -6.52
C VAL A 62 -0.45 -12.33 -8.02
N GLY A 63 0.20 -13.32 -8.67
CA GLY A 63 -0.08 -13.67 -10.05
C GLY A 63 1.08 -13.56 -11.02
N GLY A 64 2.23 -13.02 -10.60
CA GLY A 64 3.41 -12.94 -11.46
C GLY A 64 3.17 -12.17 -12.75
N LEU A 65 2.47 -11.05 -12.66
CA LEU A 65 2.09 -10.26 -13.82
C LEU A 65 3.29 -9.62 -14.50
N ARG A 66 3.24 -9.54 -15.82
CA ARG A 66 4.22 -8.79 -16.59
C ARG A 66 3.91 -7.30 -16.55
N PRO A 67 4.89 -6.42 -16.78
CA PRO A 67 4.65 -4.97 -16.69
C PRO A 67 3.45 -4.47 -17.50
N GLU A 68 3.26 -4.96 -18.71
CA GLU A 68 2.16 -4.52 -19.58
C GLU A 68 0.79 -4.97 -19.08
N GLU A 69 0.74 -5.97 -18.19
CA GLU A 69 -0.52 -6.46 -17.66
C GLU A 69 -1.08 -5.57 -16.55
N PHE A 70 -0.28 -4.63 -16.06
CA PHE A 70 -0.74 -3.68 -15.04
C PHE A 70 -1.50 -2.49 -15.63
N ASP A 71 -1.40 -2.24 -16.93
CA ASP A 71 -2.08 -1.11 -17.56
C ASP A 71 -3.59 -1.16 -17.29
N GLY A 72 -4.09 -0.10 -16.65
CA GLY A 72 -5.52 0.02 -16.35
C GLY A 72 -6.05 -0.95 -15.31
N LYS A 73 -5.18 -1.70 -14.64
CA LYS A 73 -5.61 -2.72 -13.69
C LYS A 73 -5.98 -2.10 -12.34
N THR A 74 -7.07 -2.61 -11.77
CA THR A 74 -7.49 -2.24 -10.41
C THR A 74 -7.40 -3.48 -9.53
N ILE A 75 -6.77 -3.33 -8.37
CA ILE A 75 -6.63 -4.40 -7.38
C ILE A 75 -7.35 -3.97 -6.12
N LEU A 76 -8.31 -4.79 -5.68
CA LEU A 76 -9.08 -4.54 -4.47
C LEU A 76 -8.79 -5.62 -3.44
N VAL A 77 -8.44 -5.21 -2.24
CA VAL A 77 -8.21 -6.11 -1.11
C VAL A 77 -9.18 -5.71 -0.01
N LYS A 78 -10.09 -6.61 0.35
CA LYS A 78 -11.03 -6.36 1.44
C LYS A 78 -10.45 -6.87 2.76
N PRO A 79 -10.84 -6.28 3.90
CA PRO A 79 -10.26 -6.64 5.20
C PRO A 79 -10.83 -7.94 5.75
N ASP A 80 -10.92 -8.97 4.94
CA ASP A 80 -11.39 -10.30 5.30
C ASP A 80 -10.19 -11.18 5.61
N ARG A 81 -10.20 -11.81 6.78
CA ARG A 81 -9.09 -12.64 7.24
C ARG A 81 -9.24 -14.12 6.86
N THR A 82 -10.35 -14.48 6.23
CA THR A 82 -10.66 -15.88 5.94
C THR A 82 -10.39 -16.29 4.50
N ILE A 83 -10.09 -15.33 3.61
CA ILE A 83 -9.83 -15.61 2.21
C ILE A 83 -8.42 -15.19 1.82
N GLN A 84 -7.92 -15.79 0.73
CA GLN A 84 -6.64 -15.39 0.16
C GLN A 84 -6.80 -14.07 -0.57
N HIS A 85 -5.91 -13.14 -0.31
CA HIS A 85 -5.99 -11.80 -0.89
C HIS A 85 -5.08 -11.68 -2.12
N PRO A 86 -5.43 -10.81 -3.08
CA PRO A 86 -4.62 -10.59 -4.28
C PRO A 86 -3.32 -9.82 -4.02
N ALA A 87 -3.15 -9.24 -2.83
CA ALA A 87 -1.93 -8.52 -2.50
C ALA A 87 -1.70 -8.47 -1.00
N SER A 88 -0.43 -8.48 -0.60
CA SER A 88 -0.02 -8.30 0.79
C SER A 88 0.81 -7.03 0.92
N ILE A 89 0.94 -6.52 2.15
CA ILE A 89 1.65 -5.29 2.44
C ILE A 89 2.69 -5.54 3.50
N THR A 90 3.92 -5.09 3.26
CA THR A 90 4.98 -5.05 4.28
C THR A 90 5.37 -3.60 4.47
N VAL A 91 5.40 -3.12 5.71
CA VAL A 91 5.88 -1.78 6.02
C VAL A 91 7.15 -1.87 6.83
N SER A 92 8.09 -0.96 6.55
CA SER A 92 9.33 -0.82 7.31
C SER A 92 9.44 0.60 7.81
N TYR A 93 9.91 0.77 9.04
CA TYR A 93 9.98 2.09 9.65
C TYR A 93 11.09 2.14 10.69
N PRO A 94 11.67 3.33 10.93
CA PRO A 94 12.71 3.47 11.93
C PRO A 94 12.14 3.35 13.34
N VAL A 95 12.92 2.80 14.24
CA VAL A 95 12.60 2.72 15.67
C VAL A 95 13.71 3.43 16.43
N GLU A 96 13.32 4.36 17.30
CA GLU A 96 14.28 5.11 18.09
C GLU A 96 15.21 4.19 18.88
N GLY A 97 16.50 4.47 18.82
CA GLY A 97 17.51 3.69 19.51
C GLY A 97 17.96 2.45 18.76
N ARG A 98 17.46 2.20 17.55
CA ARG A 98 17.86 1.06 16.72
C ARG A 98 18.52 1.50 15.43
N SER A 99 19.52 0.74 15.00
CA SER A 99 20.21 0.97 13.73
C SER A 99 19.54 0.23 12.57
N VAL A 100 18.61 -0.68 12.86
CA VAL A 100 17.89 -1.48 11.86
C VAL A 100 16.41 -1.15 11.96
N PRO A 101 15.73 -0.93 10.83
CA PRO A 101 14.29 -0.65 10.87
C PRO A 101 13.49 -1.87 11.31
N GLU A 102 12.33 -1.63 11.86
CA GLU A 102 11.33 -2.65 12.15
C GLU A 102 10.53 -2.90 10.88
N SER A 103 10.13 -4.16 10.66
CA SER A 103 9.28 -4.53 9.54
C SER A 103 8.05 -5.28 10.04
N LYS A 104 6.89 -4.99 9.46
CA LYS A 104 5.64 -5.67 9.75
C LYS A 104 5.00 -6.15 8.45
N TYR A 105 4.60 -7.41 8.42
CA TYR A 105 3.94 -8.03 7.28
C TYR A 105 2.45 -8.16 7.54
N TYR A 106 1.64 -7.79 6.55
CA TYR A 106 0.18 -7.90 6.61
C TYR A 106 -0.30 -8.73 5.42
N GLY A 107 -0.66 -9.98 5.69
CA GLY A 107 -1.21 -10.89 4.67
C GLY A 107 -2.73 -10.96 4.69
N ALA A 108 -3.37 -10.46 5.74
CA ALA A 108 -4.82 -10.47 5.90
C ALA A 108 -5.24 -9.38 6.86
N GLY A 109 -6.51 -8.97 6.78
CA GLY A 109 -7.06 -7.95 7.66
C GLY A 109 -6.79 -6.51 7.23
N HIS A 110 -5.92 -6.32 6.23
CA HIS A 110 -5.70 -5.01 5.61
C HIS A 110 -6.72 -4.81 4.49
N SER A 111 -6.98 -3.55 4.14
CA SER A 111 -7.77 -3.24 2.95
C SER A 111 -6.96 -2.35 2.02
N MET A 112 -7.22 -2.46 0.72
CA MET A 112 -6.48 -1.67 -0.26
C MET A 112 -7.27 -1.52 -1.55
N LYS A 113 -7.16 -0.33 -2.12
CA LYS A 113 -7.58 -0.05 -3.48
C LYS A 113 -6.37 0.47 -4.22
N LEU A 114 -5.99 -0.22 -5.28
CA LEU A 114 -4.80 0.11 -6.06
C LEU A 114 -5.22 0.17 -7.52
N GLU A 115 -5.12 1.35 -8.13
CA GLU A 115 -5.52 1.59 -9.50
C GLU A 115 -4.30 2.02 -10.32
N PHE A 116 -4.02 1.28 -11.38
CA PHE A 116 -2.94 1.63 -12.30
C PHE A 116 -3.52 2.35 -13.51
N GLY A 117 -2.81 3.38 -13.98
CA GLY A 117 -3.10 4.02 -15.25
C GLY A 117 -2.36 3.33 -16.40
N THR A 118 -2.06 4.09 -17.43
CA THR A 118 -1.37 3.57 -18.62
C THR A 118 0.12 3.85 -18.54
N ALA A 119 0.92 2.81 -18.74
CA ALA A 119 2.38 2.95 -18.73
C ALA A 119 2.88 3.77 -19.92
N SER A 120 3.90 4.58 -19.72
CA SER A 120 4.50 5.42 -20.73
C SER A 120 5.93 5.75 -20.31
N ASP A 121 6.88 5.63 -21.24
CA ASP A 121 8.29 6.00 -21.02
C ASP A 121 8.91 5.30 -19.80
N GLY A 122 8.60 4.02 -19.63
CA GLY A 122 9.18 3.22 -18.55
C GLY A 122 8.61 3.51 -17.18
N LYS A 123 7.46 4.19 -17.11
CA LYS A 123 6.79 4.54 -15.86
C LYS A 123 5.32 4.22 -15.95
N ILE A 124 4.70 3.95 -14.79
CA ILE A 124 3.27 3.73 -14.71
C ILE A 124 2.70 4.58 -13.58
N PRO A 125 1.71 5.44 -13.89
CA PRO A 125 1.05 6.21 -12.84
C PRO A 125 0.00 5.35 -12.15
N GLY A 126 -0.35 5.72 -10.93
CA GLY A 126 -1.39 5.03 -10.22
C GLY A 126 -1.91 5.80 -9.03
N LYS A 127 -2.90 5.20 -8.39
CA LYS A 127 -3.49 5.70 -7.15
C LYS A 127 -3.56 4.56 -6.16
N VAL A 128 -3.31 4.84 -4.91
CA VAL A 128 -3.35 3.83 -3.86
C VAL A 128 -4.07 4.38 -2.64
N HIS A 129 -4.83 3.52 -2.00
CA HIS A 129 -5.33 3.76 -0.66
C HIS A 129 -5.30 2.43 0.06
N PHE A 130 -4.49 2.34 1.10
CA PHE A 130 -4.51 1.14 1.94
C PHE A 130 -4.66 1.52 3.39
N ARG A 131 -5.25 0.62 4.14
CA ARG A 131 -5.41 0.74 5.58
C ARG A 131 -4.95 -0.57 6.22
N LEU A 132 -4.07 -0.45 7.19
CA LEU A 132 -3.57 -1.59 7.95
C LEU A 132 -4.55 -1.96 9.06
N PRO A 133 -4.55 -3.22 9.52
CA PRO A 133 -5.47 -3.65 10.57
C PRO A 133 -5.31 -2.83 11.85
N GLY A 134 -6.42 -2.63 12.55
CA GLY A 134 -6.43 -1.86 13.78
C GLY A 134 -6.06 -0.41 13.52
N ASP A 135 -5.25 0.17 14.39
CA ASP A 135 -4.80 1.55 14.27
C ASP A 135 -3.37 1.64 13.73
N ALA A 136 -2.92 0.63 12.99
CA ALA A 136 -1.55 0.58 12.51
C ALA A 136 -1.22 1.66 11.47
N GLY A 137 -2.22 2.11 10.70
CA GLY A 137 -2.00 3.24 9.80
C GLY A 137 -2.67 3.11 8.45
N SER A 138 -2.50 4.16 7.64
CA SER A 138 -3.04 4.21 6.28
C SER A 138 -2.24 5.18 5.42
N VAL A 139 -2.30 4.96 4.09
CA VAL A 139 -1.66 5.81 3.09
C VAL A 139 -2.62 5.96 1.92
N ALA A 140 -2.76 7.17 1.38
CA ALA A 140 -3.65 7.41 0.25
C ALA A 140 -3.11 8.51 -0.65
N GLY A 141 -3.27 8.34 -1.97
CA GLY A 141 -2.92 9.34 -2.95
C GLY A 141 -2.37 8.75 -4.24
N THR A 142 -1.71 9.61 -5.02
CA THR A 142 -1.17 9.23 -6.33
C THR A 142 0.30 8.88 -6.23
N PHE A 143 0.77 8.10 -7.21
CA PHE A 143 2.18 7.76 -7.35
C PHE A 143 2.53 7.59 -8.83
N GLU A 144 3.82 7.59 -9.12
CA GLU A 144 4.33 7.21 -10.43
C GLU A 144 5.48 6.24 -10.18
N ALA A 145 5.33 5.00 -10.67
CA ALA A 145 6.32 3.96 -10.44
C ALA A 145 7.20 3.76 -11.67
N GLU A 146 8.51 3.60 -11.44
CA GLU A 146 9.41 3.17 -12.49
C GLU A 146 9.23 1.67 -12.73
N LEU A 147 9.10 1.29 -13.98
CA LEU A 147 9.04 -0.11 -14.39
C LEU A 147 10.46 -0.66 -14.51
N LYS A 148 10.71 -1.77 -13.81
CA LYS A 148 12.03 -2.39 -13.79
C LYS A 148 11.99 -3.81 -14.32
#